data_adc52896d19293460d66da690a72717e
#
_entry.id   adc52896d19293460d66da690a72717e
#
_cell.length_a   1.000
_cell.length_b   1.000
_cell.length_c   1.000
_cell.angle_alpha   90.00
_cell.angle_beta   90.00
_cell.angle_gamma   90.00
#
_symmetry.space_group_name_H-M   'P 1'
#
loop_
_entity.id
_entity.type
_entity.pdbx_description
1 polymer ?
#
loop_
_entity_poly.entity_id
_entity_poly.type
_entity_poly.pdbx_seq_one_letter_code
_entity_poly.pdbx_strand_id
1 'polypeptide(L)'
;MSKESDAIAQIEESYEYMLAYAAQGRSSEGAGADGASIRNFLDNFMLSANVLEDWVSTLTDLNSEVKAEFLRASKLIKGLIDTVLKKTNISSELVDNMNALMATRHYLTLIFFLDKSCLD
;
A
#
# COMPACT_ATOMS: atom_id res chain seq x y z
N MET A 1 13.29 7.27 15.08
CA MET A 1 12.46 6.55 14.11
C MET A 1 13.16 6.55 12.78
N SER A 2 13.19 5.44 12.13
CA SER A 2 13.82 5.35 10.84
C SER A 2 12.83 5.72 9.73
N LYS A 3 13.38 6.05 8.58
CA LYS A 3 12.59 6.31 7.38
C LYS A 3 11.75 5.08 7.01
N GLU A 4 12.31 3.89 7.18
CA GLU A 4 11.62 2.65 6.89
C GLU A 4 10.46 2.39 7.86
N SER A 5 10.68 2.61 9.14
CA SER A 5 9.61 2.47 10.13
C SER A 5 8.48 3.45 9.87
N ASP A 6 8.82 4.67 9.49
CA ASP A 6 7.82 5.69 9.16
C ASP A 6 7.03 5.29 7.92
N ALA A 7 7.70 4.71 6.91
CA ALA A 7 7.03 4.24 5.71
C ALA A 7 6.03 3.12 6.03
N ILE A 8 6.41 2.18 6.89
CA ILE A 8 5.53 1.09 7.30
C ILE A 8 4.30 1.65 8.03
N ALA A 9 4.52 2.59 8.96
CA ALA A 9 3.43 3.22 9.69
C ALA A 9 2.47 3.94 8.73
N GLN A 10 3.01 4.62 7.71
CA GLN A 10 2.19 5.31 6.72
C GLN A 10 1.38 4.33 5.88
N ILE A 11 1.94 3.19 5.52
CA ILE A 11 1.22 2.16 4.77
C ILE A 11 0.07 1.60 5.61
N GLU A 12 0.32 1.35 6.90
CA GLU A 12 -0.73 0.88 7.80
C GLU A 12 -1.87 1.89 7.91
N GLU A 13 -1.53 3.16 8.08
CA GLU A 13 -2.52 4.23 8.16
C GLU A 13 -3.33 4.33 6.87
N SER A 14 -2.65 4.26 5.72
CA SER A 14 -3.32 4.30 4.42
C SER A 14 -4.25 3.12 4.25
N TYR A 15 -3.82 1.93 4.64
CA TYR A 15 -4.66 0.74 4.51
C TYR A 15 -5.89 0.82 5.41
N GLU A 16 -5.74 1.35 6.64
CA GLU A 16 -6.88 1.55 7.51
C GLU A 16 -7.91 2.49 6.89
N TYR A 17 -7.44 3.55 6.25
CA TYR A 17 -8.33 4.48 5.54
C TYR A 17 -9.00 3.78 4.35
N MET A 18 -8.25 2.96 3.61
CA MET A 18 -8.81 2.21 2.49
C MET A 18 -9.92 1.27 2.93
N LEU A 19 -9.76 0.62 4.09
CA LEU A 19 -10.80 -0.25 4.65
C LEU A 19 -12.04 0.56 5.02
N ALA A 20 -11.84 1.71 5.67
CA ALA A 20 -12.94 2.58 6.06
C ALA A 20 -13.69 3.13 4.85
N TYR A 21 -12.95 3.55 3.83
CA TYR A 21 -13.54 4.06 2.60
C TYR A 21 -14.37 2.99 1.90
N ALA A 22 -13.84 1.76 1.83
CA ALA A 22 -14.55 0.64 1.22
C ALA A 22 -15.87 0.37 1.91
N ALA A 23 -15.92 0.54 3.22
CA ALA A 23 -17.12 0.27 4.02
C ALA A 23 -18.20 1.33 3.87
N GLN A 24 -17.89 2.49 3.28
CA GLN A 24 -18.85 3.61 3.19
C GLN A 24 -19.88 3.43 2.08
N GLY A 25 -19.67 2.52 1.16
CA GLY A 25 -20.63 2.25 0.08
C GLY A 25 -20.79 3.40 -0.90
N ARG A 26 -19.77 4.20 -1.10
CA ARG A 26 -19.84 5.36 -2.00
C ARG A 26 -19.81 4.93 -3.46
N SER A 27 -20.73 5.48 -4.26
CA SER A 27 -20.68 5.30 -5.71
C SER A 27 -19.72 6.29 -6.35
N SER A 28 -19.39 7.41 -5.65
CA SER A 28 -18.45 8.41 -6.15
C SER A 28 -17.63 8.97 -5.00
N GLU A 29 -16.48 9.54 -5.33
CA GLU A 29 -15.62 10.20 -4.35
C GLU A 29 -16.29 11.44 -3.75
N GLY A 30 -17.13 12.06 -4.53
CA GLY A 30 -17.72 13.32 -4.14
C GLY A 30 -16.78 14.48 -4.45
N ALA A 31 -17.28 15.69 -4.25
CA ALA A 31 -16.56 16.93 -4.53
C ALA A 31 -15.99 17.53 -3.25
N GLY A 32 -15.80 16.77 -2.21
CA GLY A 32 -15.35 17.31 -0.95
C GLY A 32 -14.00 16.79 -0.52
N ALA A 33 -13.61 17.13 0.70
CA ALA A 33 -12.33 16.73 1.28
C ALA A 33 -12.19 15.21 1.35
N ASP A 34 -13.28 14.48 1.52
CA ASP A 34 -13.25 13.03 1.64
C ASP A 34 -12.80 12.36 0.35
N GLY A 35 -13.25 12.87 -0.81
CA GLY A 35 -12.81 12.33 -2.08
C GLY A 35 -11.33 12.59 -2.31
N ALA A 36 -10.87 13.80 -1.99
CA ALA A 36 -9.47 14.12 -2.08
C ALA A 36 -8.63 13.24 -1.15
N SER A 37 -9.17 12.86 0.01
CA SER A 37 -8.45 12.05 0.99
C SER A 37 -8.14 10.65 0.50
N ILE A 38 -9.06 9.99 -0.23
CA ILE A 38 -8.74 8.65 -0.74
C ILE A 38 -7.55 8.70 -1.70
N ARG A 39 -7.49 9.71 -2.55
CA ARG A 39 -6.36 9.86 -3.46
C ARG A 39 -5.07 10.17 -2.72
N ASN A 40 -5.15 11.01 -1.70
CA ASN A 40 -3.98 11.34 -0.87
C ASN A 40 -3.45 10.11 -0.16
N PHE A 41 -4.32 9.28 0.38
CA PHE A 41 -3.88 8.05 1.06
C PHE A 41 -3.30 7.03 0.10
N LEU A 42 -3.85 6.92 -1.11
CA LEU A 42 -3.28 6.05 -2.13
C LEU A 42 -1.91 6.55 -2.60
N ASP A 43 -1.76 7.87 -2.77
CA ASP A 43 -0.47 8.46 -3.12
C ASP A 43 0.55 8.23 -2.01
N ASN A 44 0.15 8.41 -0.75
CA ASN A 44 1.04 8.18 0.40
C ASN A 44 1.47 6.71 0.48
N PHE A 45 0.56 5.79 0.21
CA PHE A 45 0.89 4.37 0.15
C PHE A 45 1.97 4.14 -0.92
N MET A 46 1.78 4.70 -2.09
CA MET A 46 2.71 4.56 -3.20
C MET A 46 4.10 5.07 -2.85
N LEU A 47 4.17 6.27 -2.26
CA LEU A 47 5.44 6.87 -1.86
C LEU A 47 6.16 6.01 -0.81
N SER A 48 5.41 5.51 0.17
CA SER A 48 5.97 4.66 1.22
C SER A 48 6.42 3.33 0.67
N ALA A 49 5.67 2.77 -0.29
CA ALA A 49 6.07 1.53 -0.95
C ALA A 49 7.40 1.72 -1.68
N ASN A 50 7.61 2.87 -2.30
CA ASN A 50 8.89 3.18 -2.97
C ASN A 50 10.04 3.23 -1.96
N VAL A 51 9.82 3.82 -0.79
CA VAL A 51 10.84 3.87 0.27
C VAL A 51 11.25 2.44 0.67
N LEU A 52 10.27 1.57 0.89
CA LEU A 52 10.55 0.20 1.30
C LEU A 52 11.20 -0.62 0.19
N GLU A 53 10.82 -0.38 -1.06
CA GLU A 53 11.43 -1.05 -2.20
C GLU A 53 12.91 -0.72 -2.30
N ASP A 54 13.25 0.57 -2.15
CA ASP A 54 14.65 1.01 -2.16
C ASP A 54 15.41 0.38 -1.00
N TRP A 55 14.83 0.37 0.18
CA TRP A 55 15.45 -0.21 1.37
C TRP A 55 15.75 -1.70 1.16
N VAL A 56 14.76 -2.48 0.75
CA VAL A 56 14.92 -3.92 0.58
C VAL A 56 15.95 -4.22 -0.50
N SER A 57 16.02 -3.39 -1.54
CA SER A 57 17.00 -3.55 -2.61
C SER A 57 18.45 -3.45 -2.10
N THR A 58 18.67 -2.74 -0.99
CA THR A 58 20.01 -2.58 -0.42
C THR A 58 20.37 -3.66 0.58
N LEU A 59 19.43 -4.51 1.00
CA LEU A 59 19.70 -5.53 2.02
C LEU A 59 20.49 -6.68 1.40
N THR A 60 21.67 -6.94 1.95
CA THR A 60 22.55 -7.99 1.43
C THR A 60 22.38 -9.31 2.16
N ASP A 61 21.90 -9.26 3.42
CA ASP A 61 21.76 -10.46 4.25
C ASP A 61 20.40 -11.12 4.12
N LEU A 62 19.47 -10.48 3.43
CA LEU A 62 18.15 -11.04 3.24
C LEU A 62 18.20 -12.17 2.21
N ASN A 63 17.51 -13.28 2.52
CA ASN A 63 17.39 -14.40 1.61
C ASN A 63 16.92 -13.91 0.23
N SER A 64 17.57 -14.39 -0.83
CA SER A 64 17.30 -13.91 -2.19
C SER A 64 15.89 -14.20 -2.68
N GLU A 65 15.31 -15.32 -2.25
CA GLU A 65 13.92 -15.66 -2.60
C GLU A 65 12.92 -14.70 -1.94
N VAL A 66 13.17 -14.39 -0.66
CA VAL A 66 12.32 -13.45 0.08
C VAL A 66 12.43 -12.07 -0.54
N LYS A 67 13.63 -11.63 -0.86
CA LYS A 67 13.86 -10.33 -1.48
C LYS A 67 13.15 -10.24 -2.83
N ALA A 68 13.29 -11.26 -3.67
CA ALA A 68 12.66 -11.27 -4.99
C ALA A 68 11.14 -11.25 -4.87
N GLU A 69 10.59 -12.00 -3.92
CA GLU A 69 9.15 -12.04 -3.71
C GLU A 69 8.61 -10.70 -3.24
N PHE A 70 9.32 -10.04 -2.32
CA PHE A 70 8.89 -8.73 -1.86
C PHE A 70 8.91 -7.71 -3.02
N LEU A 71 9.97 -7.70 -3.81
CA LEU A 71 10.07 -6.75 -4.92
C LEU A 71 8.99 -6.98 -5.97
N ARG A 72 8.63 -8.23 -6.22
CA ARG A 72 7.54 -8.57 -7.13
C ARG A 72 6.20 -8.11 -6.56
N ALA A 73 5.95 -8.38 -5.26
CA ALA A 73 4.72 -7.96 -4.60
C ALA A 73 4.59 -6.44 -4.59
N SER A 74 5.69 -5.73 -4.37
CA SER A 74 5.73 -4.28 -4.40
C SER A 74 5.35 -3.73 -5.77
N LYS A 75 5.89 -4.30 -6.83
CA LYS A 75 5.55 -3.89 -8.19
C LYS A 75 4.06 -4.05 -8.46
N LEU A 76 3.51 -5.19 -8.05
CA LEU A 76 2.10 -5.47 -8.31
C LEU A 76 1.19 -4.51 -7.54
N ILE A 77 1.45 -4.30 -6.24
CA ILE A 77 0.59 -3.41 -5.46
C ILE A 77 0.66 -1.97 -6.00
N LYS A 78 1.83 -1.51 -6.42
CA LYS A 78 1.96 -0.20 -7.03
C LYS A 78 1.17 -0.10 -8.33
N GLY A 79 1.19 -1.16 -9.13
CA GLY A 79 0.39 -1.21 -10.36
C GLY A 79 -1.10 -1.19 -10.10
N LEU A 80 -1.56 -1.86 -9.05
CA LEU A 80 -2.97 -1.84 -8.66
C LEU A 80 -3.38 -0.44 -8.23
N ILE A 81 -2.58 0.21 -7.40
CA ILE A 81 -2.87 1.57 -6.94
C ILE A 81 -2.87 2.54 -8.12
N ASP A 82 -1.90 2.42 -9.00
CA ASP A 82 -1.83 3.25 -10.19
C ASP A 82 -3.08 3.09 -11.05
N THR A 83 -3.56 1.86 -11.21
CA THR A 83 -4.77 1.56 -11.97
C THR A 83 -5.98 2.27 -11.35
N VAL A 84 -6.09 2.23 -10.02
CA VAL A 84 -7.19 2.90 -9.31
C VAL A 84 -7.08 4.42 -9.46
N LEU A 85 -5.88 4.96 -9.29
CA LEU A 85 -5.66 6.41 -9.37
C LEU A 85 -5.96 6.99 -10.74
N LYS A 86 -5.89 6.19 -11.79
CA LYS A 86 -6.19 6.65 -13.14
C LYS A 86 -7.68 6.78 -13.42
N LYS A 87 -8.53 6.26 -12.54
CA LYS A 87 -9.96 6.40 -12.69
C LYS A 87 -10.37 7.84 -12.41
N THR A 88 -11.33 8.34 -13.18
CA THR A 88 -11.87 9.69 -12.93
C THR A 88 -12.69 9.71 -11.64
N ASN A 89 -13.19 8.55 -11.24
CA ASN A 89 -13.96 8.40 -10.00
C ASN A 89 -13.55 7.11 -9.30
N ILE A 90 -13.26 7.20 -8.02
CA ILE A 90 -12.88 6.05 -7.22
C ILE A 90 -14.04 5.70 -6.29
N SER A 91 -14.74 4.60 -6.59
CA SER A 91 -15.86 4.14 -5.78
C SER A 91 -15.37 3.30 -4.60
N SER A 92 -16.22 3.19 -3.57
CA SER A 92 -15.95 2.27 -2.45
C SER A 92 -15.83 0.84 -2.93
N GLU A 93 -16.65 0.43 -3.90
CA GLU A 93 -16.59 -0.93 -4.43
C GLU A 93 -15.24 -1.23 -5.08
N LEU A 94 -14.69 -0.27 -5.82
CA LEU A 94 -13.38 -0.45 -6.44
C LEU A 94 -12.29 -0.64 -5.39
N VAL A 95 -12.32 0.20 -4.33
CA VAL A 95 -11.34 0.09 -3.24
C VAL A 95 -11.53 -1.23 -2.50
N ASP A 96 -12.77 -1.63 -2.27
CA ASP A 96 -13.07 -2.89 -1.60
C ASP A 96 -12.50 -4.07 -2.39
N ASN A 97 -12.67 -4.06 -3.71
CA ASN A 97 -12.13 -5.11 -4.57
C ASN A 97 -10.60 -5.14 -4.51
N MET A 98 -9.96 -3.98 -4.49
CA MET A 98 -8.50 -3.92 -4.37
C MET A 98 -8.04 -4.47 -3.02
N ASN A 99 -8.72 -4.09 -1.94
CA ASN A 99 -8.38 -4.57 -0.59
C ASN A 99 -8.54 -6.09 -0.46
N ALA A 100 -9.49 -6.66 -1.18
CA ALA A 100 -9.78 -8.09 -1.11
C ALA A 100 -8.78 -8.94 -1.90
N LEU A 101 -8.00 -8.35 -2.78
CA LEU A 101 -7.03 -9.11 -3.56
C LEU A 101 -5.95 -9.72 -2.67
N MET A 102 -5.58 -10.95 -2.98
CA MET A 102 -4.50 -11.61 -2.25
C MET A 102 -3.20 -10.83 -2.35
N ALA A 103 -2.97 -10.17 -3.49
CA ALA A 103 -1.78 -9.36 -3.71
C ALA A 103 -1.63 -8.26 -2.66
N THR A 104 -2.73 -7.60 -2.31
CA THR A 104 -2.71 -6.53 -1.30
C THR A 104 -2.36 -7.10 0.07
N ARG A 105 -3.01 -8.18 0.46
CA ARG A 105 -2.76 -8.81 1.75
C ARG A 105 -1.35 -9.40 1.83
N HIS A 106 -0.90 -9.99 0.75
CA HIS A 106 0.42 -10.58 0.66
C HIS A 106 1.50 -9.51 0.88
N TYR A 107 1.35 -8.38 0.22
CA TYR A 107 2.28 -7.26 0.39
C TYR A 107 2.33 -6.80 1.84
N LEU A 108 1.16 -6.61 2.45
CA LEU A 108 1.09 -6.13 3.83
C LEU A 108 1.72 -7.10 4.82
N THR A 109 1.45 -8.40 4.65
CA THR A 109 2.01 -9.40 5.56
C THR A 109 3.51 -9.54 5.38
N LEU A 110 4.02 -9.38 4.15
CA LEU A 110 5.46 -9.35 3.93
C LEU A 110 6.12 -8.16 4.62
N ILE A 111 5.49 -6.99 4.57
CA ILE A 111 6.01 -5.82 5.27
C ILE A 111 6.14 -6.09 6.77
N PHE A 112 5.11 -6.68 7.37
CA PHE A 112 5.13 -6.97 8.81
C PHE A 112 6.23 -7.97 9.14
N PHE A 113 6.42 -8.96 8.29
CA PHE A 113 7.51 -9.92 8.47
C PHE A 113 8.87 -9.23 8.40
N LEU A 114 9.07 -8.36 7.41
CA LEU A 114 10.35 -7.66 7.25
C LEU A 114 10.60 -6.67 8.39
N ASP A 115 9.54 -6.03 8.89
CA ASP A 115 9.64 -5.15 10.04
C ASP A 115 10.22 -5.89 11.24
N LYS A 116 9.68 -7.07 11.54
CA LYS A 116 10.13 -7.87 12.68
C LYS A 116 11.49 -8.50 12.45
N SER A 117 11.79 -8.93 11.23
CA SER A 117 13.02 -9.66 10.96
C SER A 117 14.21 -8.77 10.64
N CYS A 118 13.98 -7.56 10.11
CA CYS A 118 15.06 -6.71 9.63
C CYS A 118 15.16 -5.35 10.33
N LEU A 119 14.09 -4.85 10.95
CA LEU A 119 14.10 -3.54 11.63
C LEU A 119 14.01 -3.65 13.14
N ASP A 120 13.40 -4.70 13.62
CA ASP A 120 13.14 -4.85 15.07
C ASP A 120 14.32 -5.43 15.81
#